data_0b2ceae38d2eff04ebcf087631704276
#
_entry.id   0b2ceae38d2eff04ebcf087631704276
#
_cell.length_a   1.000
_cell.length_b   1.000
_cell.length_c   1.000
_cell.angle_alpha   90.00
_cell.angle_beta   90.00
_cell.angle_gamma   90.00
#
_symmetry.space_group_name_H-M   'P 1'
#
loop_
_entity.id
_entity.type
_entity.pdbx_description
1 polymer ?
#
loop_
_entity_poly.entity_id
_entity_poly.type
_entity_poly.pdbx_seq_one_letter_code
_entity_poly.pdbx_strand_id
1 'polypeptide(L)'
;ITKPHGKSYAGMLTLSKFNVESGLRRSLPIENGFMKFVDLDRCYSVSRITVENGKELVLYTLHLSAYTSDGTIATDQLEMLISDMQAEYKKGNYCIAGGDFNKDLLGDSGKIFGIDGTNYTWAQPVDSKLFDGTNLKIVAPYNEKNPIPSCRNADGPYHDKQFVLTVDGFIVSDNVTVTNSDVYDLQFKYSDHNPVYMTFKLNK
;
A
#
# COMPACT_ATOMS: atom_id res chain seq x y z
N ILE A 1 8.52 24.91 -16.00
CA ILE A 1 8.38 25.22 -14.58
C ILE A 1 9.45 24.39 -13.87
N THR A 2 10.45 25.05 -13.29
CA THR A 2 11.48 24.40 -12.48
C THR A 2 10.84 23.94 -11.19
N LYS A 3 10.79 22.63 -10.95
CA LYS A 3 10.39 22.10 -9.63
C LYS A 3 11.37 22.66 -8.58
N PRO A 4 10.89 23.15 -7.44
CA PRO A 4 11.75 23.81 -6.43
C PRO A 4 12.86 22.90 -5.88
N HIS A 5 12.76 21.58 -6.06
CA HIS A 5 13.71 20.57 -5.57
C HIS A 5 14.62 20.00 -6.67
N GLY A 6 14.69 20.61 -7.87
CA GLY A 6 15.48 20.11 -8.98
C GLY A 6 14.83 18.92 -9.70
N LYS A 7 15.63 18.17 -10.48
CA LYS A 7 15.19 16.94 -11.12
C LYS A 7 15.26 15.78 -10.13
N SER A 8 14.11 15.21 -9.77
CA SER A 8 14.04 13.93 -9.07
C SER A 8 13.37 12.89 -9.96
N TYR A 9 13.87 11.67 -9.93
CA TYR A 9 13.26 10.52 -10.59
C TYR A 9 12.76 9.59 -9.49
N ALA A 10 11.46 9.41 -9.39
CA ALA A 10 10.84 8.48 -8.47
C ALA A 10 10.04 7.44 -9.25
N GLY A 11 9.98 6.22 -8.75
CA GLY A 11 9.26 5.13 -9.41
C GLY A 11 9.11 3.93 -8.50
N MET A 12 8.35 2.95 -8.98
CA MET A 12 8.17 1.66 -8.32
C MET A 12 8.82 0.58 -9.17
N LEU A 13 9.34 -0.46 -8.52
CA LEU A 13 9.95 -1.61 -9.16
C LEU A 13 9.27 -2.89 -8.70
N THR A 14 8.84 -3.71 -9.65
CA THR A 14 8.35 -5.07 -9.39
C THR A 14 9.36 -6.06 -9.91
N LEU A 15 9.83 -6.98 -9.06
CA LEU A 15 10.71 -8.09 -9.43
C LEU A 15 9.93 -9.39 -9.28
N SER A 16 10.05 -10.30 -10.25
CA SER A 16 9.36 -11.58 -10.26
C SER A 16 10.31 -12.72 -10.64
N LYS A 17 10.14 -13.88 -9.98
CA LYS A 17 10.73 -15.15 -10.41
C LYS A 17 9.87 -15.87 -11.46
N PHE A 18 8.63 -15.43 -11.63
CA PHE A 18 7.69 -15.96 -12.64
C PHE A 18 7.70 -15.07 -13.86
N ASN A 19 7.35 -15.64 -15.00
CA ASN A 19 7.18 -14.86 -16.22
C ASN A 19 6.05 -13.84 -16.05
N VAL A 20 6.31 -12.58 -16.34
CA VAL A 20 5.31 -11.52 -16.36
C VAL A 20 4.90 -11.31 -17.82
N GLU A 21 3.68 -11.72 -18.15
CA GLU A 21 3.16 -11.68 -19.53
C GLU A 21 2.95 -10.25 -20.02
N SER A 22 2.53 -9.36 -19.12
CA SER A 22 2.34 -7.95 -19.44
C SER A 22 2.48 -7.06 -18.23
N GLY A 23 2.86 -5.82 -18.46
CA GLY A 23 2.95 -4.76 -17.45
C GLY A 23 2.24 -3.50 -17.93
N LEU A 24 1.51 -2.85 -17.02
CA LEU A 24 0.81 -1.60 -17.27
C LEU A 24 1.02 -0.63 -16.13
N ARG A 25 1.23 0.65 -16.44
CA ARG A 25 1.18 1.76 -15.48
C ARG A 25 -0.19 2.44 -15.55
N ARG A 26 -0.85 2.60 -14.42
CA ARG A 26 -2.11 3.35 -14.28
C ARG A 26 -1.86 4.61 -13.46
N SER A 27 -2.13 5.78 -14.05
CA SER A 27 -2.08 7.04 -13.32
C SER A 27 -3.24 7.10 -12.32
N LEU A 28 -2.94 7.56 -11.13
CA LEU A 28 -3.92 7.80 -10.07
C LEU A 28 -4.44 9.24 -10.13
N PRO A 29 -5.62 9.52 -9.57
CA PRO A 29 -6.07 10.88 -9.32
C PRO A 29 -5.02 11.66 -8.52
N ILE A 30 -4.84 12.93 -8.85
CA ILE A 30 -3.95 13.87 -8.17
C ILE A 30 -4.71 15.13 -7.80
N GLU A 31 -4.24 15.82 -6.79
CA GLU A 31 -4.84 17.09 -6.38
C GLU A 31 -4.82 18.15 -7.51
N ASN A 32 -5.85 18.98 -7.50
CA ASN A 32 -5.93 20.14 -8.37
C ASN A 32 -5.32 21.38 -7.65
N GLY A 33 -4.84 22.34 -8.43
CA GLY A 33 -4.31 23.59 -7.89
C GLY A 33 -2.81 23.62 -7.65
N PHE A 34 -2.35 24.42 -6.69
CA PHE A 34 -0.92 24.63 -6.44
C PHE A 34 -0.19 23.36 -5.94
N MET A 35 -0.86 22.52 -5.18
CA MET A 35 -0.29 21.28 -4.65
C MET A 35 0.13 20.30 -5.75
N LYS A 36 -0.52 20.33 -6.92
CA LYS A 36 -0.10 19.59 -8.11
C LYS A 36 1.36 19.83 -8.51
N PHE A 37 1.93 20.98 -8.19
CA PHE A 37 3.32 21.31 -8.54
C PHE A 37 4.32 20.81 -7.50
N VAL A 38 3.85 20.41 -6.32
CA VAL A 38 4.68 19.99 -5.18
C VAL A 38 4.60 18.49 -4.97
N ASP A 39 3.42 17.88 -5.14
CA ASP A 39 3.24 16.43 -4.99
C ASP A 39 3.73 15.65 -6.23
N LEU A 40 4.01 14.37 -6.02
CA LEU A 40 4.43 13.44 -7.08
C LEU A 40 3.20 12.94 -7.86
N ASP A 41 3.36 12.75 -9.16
CA ASP A 41 2.38 12.05 -9.98
C ASP A 41 2.29 10.58 -9.54
N ARG A 42 1.25 10.24 -8.79
CA ARG A 42 1.04 8.89 -8.25
C ARG A 42 0.52 7.93 -9.32
N CYS A 43 0.88 6.69 -9.17
CA CYS A 43 0.40 5.61 -10.05
C CYS A 43 0.43 4.29 -9.30
N TYR A 44 -0.17 3.26 -9.88
CA TYR A 44 0.16 1.88 -9.58
C TYR A 44 0.59 1.15 -10.85
N SER A 45 1.40 0.12 -10.70
CA SER A 45 1.72 -0.81 -11.78
C SER A 45 0.84 -2.05 -11.68
N VAL A 46 0.50 -2.63 -12.83
CA VAL A 46 -0.22 -3.90 -12.94
C VAL A 46 0.68 -4.89 -13.65
N SER A 47 0.97 -6.01 -13.03
CA SER A 47 1.73 -7.11 -13.61
C SER A 47 0.86 -8.37 -13.66
N ARG A 48 0.87 -9.07 -14.81
CA ARG A 48 0.03 -10.26 -15.06
C ARG A 48 0.90 -11.49 -15.18
N ILE A 49 0.53 -12.52 -14.43
CA ILE A 49 1.21 -13.82 -14.41
C ILE A 49 0.16 -14.91 -14.64
N THR A 50 0.31 -15.67 -15.72
CA THR A 50 -0.57 -16.82 -16.00
C THR A 50 -0.36 -17.91 -14.94
N VAL A 51 -1.45 -18.46 -14.41
CA VAL A 51 -1.42 -19.57 -13.45
C VAL A 51 -2.00 -20.86 -14.06
N GLU A 52 -1.77 -22.01 -13.38
CA GLU A 52 -2.03 -23.35 -13.91
C GLU A 52 -3.46 -23.59 -14.43
N ASN A 53 -4.46 -22.90 -13.88
CA ASN A 53 -5.87 -23.05 -14.29
C ASN A 53 -6.28 -22.15 -15.49
N GLY A 54 -5.31 -21.52 -16.14
CA GLY A 54 -5.55 -20.60 -17.26
C GLY A 54 -6.10 -19.22 -16.85
N LYS A 55 -6.16 -18.94 -15.56
CA LYS A 55 -6.44 -17.61 -15.02
C LYS A 55 -5.14 -16.84 -14.81
N GLU A 56 -5.25 -15.60 -14.42
CA GLU A 56 -4.11 -14.75 -14.13
C GLU A 56 -4.03 -14.41 -12.63
N LEU A 57 -2.82 -14.37 -12.11
CA LEU A 57 -2.50 -13.60 -10.91
C LEU A 57 -2.16 -12.17 -11.34
N VAL A 58 -3.01 -11.23 -10.95
CA VAL A 58 -2.85 -9.81 -11.27
C VAL A 58 -2.29 -9.11 -10.04
N LEU A 59 -1.05 -8.66 -10.16
CA LEU A 59 -0.32 -7.99 -9.09
C LEU A 59 -0.34 -6.48 -9.32
N TYR A 60 -0.70 -5.74 -8.29
CA TYR A 60 -0.71 -4.28 -8.28
C TYR A 60 0.35 -3.79 -7.30
N THR A 61 1.33 -3.02 -7.76
CA THR A 61 2.30 -2.34 -6.90
C THR A 61 1.92 -0.88 -6.82
N LEU A 62 1.76 -0.34 -5.62
CA LEU A 62 1.22 0.98 -5.38
C LEU A 62 2.04 1.81 -4.40
N HIS A 63 1.88 3.13 -4.49
CA HIS A 63 2.28 4.09 -3.49
C HIS A 63 1.30 5.27 -3.55
N LEU A 64 0.35 5.32 -2.60
CA LEU A 64 -0.71 6.33 -2.58
C LEU A 64 -0.20 7.68 -2.04
N SER A 65 -1.00 8.73 -2.21
CA SER A 65 -0.68 10.07 -1.70
C SER A 65 -0.75 10.12 -0.18
N ALA A 66 0.25 10.79 0.43
CA ALA A 66 0.34 10.95 1.88
C ALA A 66 -0.34 12.24 2.38
N TYR A 67 -0.13 13.33 1.66
CA TYR A 67 -0.33 14.68 2.19
C TYR A 67 -1.54 15.35 1.56
N THR A 68 -2.72 14.84 1.87
CA THR A 68 -3.95 15.54 1.52
C THR A 68 -4.55 16.13 2.78
N SER A 69 -4.90 17.41 2.76
CA SER A 69 -5.40 18.12 3.93
C SER A 69 -6.67 17.50 4.53
N ASP A 70 -7.41 16.73 3.73
CA ASP A 70 -8.67 16.07 4.09
C ASP A 70 -8.70 14.55 3.84
N GLY A 71 -7.62 13.98 3.29
CA GLY A 71 -7.51 12.55 2.98
C GLY A 71 -8.34 12.06 1.79
N THR A 72 -9.03 12.95 1.06
CA THR A 72 -9.94 12.57 -0.05
C THR A 72 -9.19 11.96 -1.22
N ILE A 73 -8.06 12.54 -1.66
CA ILE A 73 -7.29 12.04 -2.81
C ILE A 73 -6.79 10.61 -2.59
N ALA A 74 -6.28 10.29 -1.41
CA ALA A 74 -5.85 8.92 -1.10
C ALA A 74 -7.04 7.95 -1.09
N THR A 75 -8.23 8.41 -0.73
CA THR A 75 -9.47 7.63 -0.81
C THR A 75 -9.87 7.40 -2.26
N ASP A 76 -9.92 8.44 -3.09
CA ASP A 76 -10.23 8.34 -4.53
C ASP A 76 -9.24 7.40 -5.25
N GLN A 77 -7.95 7.46 -4.88
CA GLN A 77 -6.92 6.57 -5.41
C GLN A 77 -7.17 5.12 -5.03
N LEU A 78 -7.58 4.87 -3.78
CA LEU A 78 -7.91 3.54 -3.28
C LEU A 78 -9.19 3.00 -3.93
N GLU A 79 -10.23 3.82 -4.11
CA GLU A 79 -11.47 3.45 -4.81
C GLU A 79 -11.21 3.04 -6.26
N MET A 80 -10.35 3.77 -6.97
CA MET A 80 -9.94 3.41 -8.32
C MET A 80 -9.26 2.04 -8.37
N LEU A 81 -8.34 1.78 -7.44
CA LEU A 81 -7.67 0.48 -7.32
C LEU A 81 -8.66 -0.64 -7.02
N ILE A 82 -9.55 -0.45 -6.04
CA ILE A 82 -10.61 -1.41 -5.68
C ILE A 82 -11.48 -1.74 -6.89
N SER A 83 -11.90 -0.73 -7.65
CA SER A 83 -12.70 -0.92 -8.86
C SER A 83 -11.98 -1.76 -9.91
N ASP A 84 -10.70 -1.49 -10.17
CA ASP A 84 -9.89 -2.28 -11.10
C ASP A 84 -9.71 -3.73 -10.63
N MET A 85 -9.42 -3.94 -9.35
CA MET A 85 -9.28 -5.28 -8.76
C MET A 85 -10.59 -6.07 -8.82
N GLN A 86 -11.73 -5.43 -8.55
CA GLN A 86 -13.05 -6.08 -8.69
C GLN A 86 -13.34 -6.48 -10.14
N ALA A 87 -12.96 -5.65 -11.11
CA ALA A 87 -13.15 -5.97 -12.52
C ALA A 87 -12.33 -7.20 -12.94
N GLU A 88 -11.12 -7.36 -12.41
CA GLU A 88 -10.29 -8.55 -12.64
C GLU A 88 -10.82 -9.78 -11.89
N TYR A 89 -11.25 -9.63 -10.65
CA TYR A 89 -11.87 -10.71 -9.88
C TYR A 89 -13.12 -11.27 -10.57
N LYS A 90 -13.98 -10.41 -11.14
CA LYS A 90 -15.18 -10.84 -11.90
C LYS A 90 -14.85 -11.70 -13.15
N LYS A 91 -13.64 -11.59 -13.68
CA LYS A 91 -13.11 -12.46 -14.76
C LYS A 91 -12.61 -13.81 -14.23
N GLY A 92 -12.60 -13.99 -12.91
CA GLY A 92 -12.08 -15.15 -12.20
C GLY A 92 -10.58 -15.10 -11.98
N ASN A 93 -9.94 -13.93 -12.16
CA ASN A 93 -8.54 -13.72 -11.88
C ASN A 93 -8.30 -13.58 -10.37
N TYR A 94 -7.06 -13.85 -9.94
CA TYR A 94 -6.60 -13.63 -8.58
C TYR A 94 -5.98 -12.25 -8.49
N CYS A 95 -6.37 -11.45 -7.50
CA CYS A 95 -5.90 -10.08 -7.36
C CYS A 95 -5.14 -9.89 -6.05
N ILE A 96 -3.94 -9.33 -6.14
CA ILE A 96 -3.12 -8.92 -5.00
C ILE A 96 -2.58 -7.53 -5.27
N ALA A 97 -2.86 -6.58 -4.38
CA ALA A 97 -2.22 -5.28 -4.37
C ALA A 97 -1.28 -5.20 -3.17
N GLY A 98 -0.12 -4.57 -3.32
CA GLY A 98 0.82 -4.36 -2.23
C GLY A 98 1.64 -3.09 -2.41
N GLY A 99 2.00 -2.47 -1.30
CA GLY A 99 2.80 -1.26 -1.26
C GLY A 99 2.45 -0.33 -0.09
N ASP A 100 2.83 0.93 -0.24
CA ASP A 100 2.56 1.98 0.71
C ASP A 100 1.20 2.64 0.43
N PHE A 101 0.26 2.46 1.35
CA PHE A 101 -1.08 3.03 1.27
C PHE A 101 -1.15 4.46 1.82
N ASN A 102 -0.13 4.91 2.54
CA ASN A 102 -0.13 6.17 3.30
C ASN A 102 -1.40 6.34 4.18
N LYS A 103 -1.93 5.22 4.65
CA LYS A 103 -3.07 5.11 5.57
C LYS A 103 -2.68 4.20 6.73
N ASP A 104 -3.15 4.50 7.93
CA ASP A 104 -2.97 3.58 9.06
C ASP A 104 -3.82 2.32 8.82
N LEU A 105 -3.16 1.21 8.46
CA LEU A 105 -3.82 -0.06 8.14
C LEU A 105 -4.29 -0.81 9.38
N LEU A 106 -3.76 -0.48 10.57
CA LEU A 106 -4.19 -1.05 11.85
C LEU A 106 -5.31 -0.23 12.51
N GLY A 107 -5.54 1.00 12.04
CA GLY A 107 -6.58 1.90 12.50
C GLY A 107 -6.26 2.68 13.77
N ASP A 108 -5.37 2.18 14.61
CA ASP A 108 -4.90 2.84 15.85
C ASP A 108 -3.46 2.43 16.16
N SER A 109 -2.57 2.65 15.21
CA SER A 109 -1.15 2.31 15.36
C SER A 109 -0.50 2.98 16.56
N GLY A 110 -0.86 4.22 16.87
CA GLY A 110 -0.32 4.92 18.05
C GLY A 110 -0.55 4.15 19.34
N LYS A 111 -1.76 3.63 19.54
CA LYS A 111 -2.10 2.82 20.70
C LYS A 111 -1.39 1.45 20.68
N ILE A 112 -1.35 0.80 19.53
CA ILE A 112 -0.73 -0.51 19.36
C ILE A 112 0.76 -0.46 19.68
N PHE A 113 1.46 0.57 19.21
CA PHE A 113 2.91 0.73 19.43
C PHE A 113 3.24 1.55 20.69
N GLY A 114 2.24 2.02 21.44
CA GLY A 114 2.44 2.76 22.69
C GLY A 114 3.05 4.16 22.49
N ILE A 115 2.79 4.80 21.36
CA ILE A 115 3.32 6.13 21.01
C ILE A 115 2.16 7.10 20.80
N ASP A 116 2.30 8.30 21.37
CA ASP A 116 1.31 9.37 21.17
C ASP A 116 1.34 9.85 19.71
N GLY A 117 0.26 9.54 18.98
CA GLY A 117 0.07 9.91 17.58
C GLY A 117 -0.76 11.18 17.37
N THR A 118 -1.20 11.87 18.41
CA THR A 118 -2.17 12.99 18.31
C THR A 118 -1.70 14.15 17.43
N ASN A 119 -0.39 14.34 17.30
CA ASN A 119 0.20 15.40 16.47
C ASN A 119 0.50 14.94 15.02
N TYR A 120 0.26 13.66 14.70
CA TYR A 120 0.60 13.07 13.41
C TYR A 120 -0.68 12.65 12.68
N THR A 121 -1.27 13.61 11.98
CA THR A 121 -2.58 13.44 11.31
C THR A 121 -2.44 13.02 9.84
N TRP A 122 -1.23 12.84 9.34
CA TRP A 122 -0.98 12.57 7.92
C TRP A 122 -1.42 11.17 7.48
N ALA A 123 -1.41 10.18 8.37
CA ALA A 123 -1.86 8.82 8.08
C ALA A 123 -3.18 8.53 8.78
N GLN A 124 -4.29 8.91 8.16
CA GLN A 124 -5.62 8.58 8.65
C GLN A 124 -5.89 7.07 8.51
N PRO A 125 -6.71 6.46 9.38
CA PRO A 125 -7.16 5.09 9.23
C PRO A 125 -7.80 4.83 7.86
N VAL A 126 -7.66 3.60 7.37
CA VAL A 126 -8.41 3.17 6.18
C VAL A 126 -9.89 3.05 6.55
N ASP A 127 -10.76 3.64 5.74
CA ASP A 127 -12.20 3.41 5.88
C ASP A 127 -12.53 1.99 5.39
N SER A 128 -12.85 1.10 6.33
CA SER A 128 -13.22 -0.28 6.03
C SER A 128 -14.46 -0.40 5.14
N LYS A 129 -15.34 0.61 5.14
CA LYS A 129 -16.55 0.65 4.30
C LYS A 129 -16.24 0.63 2.81
N LEU A 130 -15.04 1.04 2.40
CA LEU A 130 -14.61 0.96 1.01
C LEU A 130 -14.58 -0.49 0.48
N PHE A 131 -14.52 -1.46 1.37
CA PHE A 131 -14.49 -2.88 1.05
C PHE A 131 -15.86 -3.56 1.16
N ASP A 132 -16.88 -2.86 1.66
CA ASP A 132 -18.24 -3.39 1.80
C ASP A 132 -18.83 -3.75 0.43
N GLY A 133 -19.36 -4.97 0.31
CA GLY A 133 -19.91 -5.48 -0.95
C GLY A 133 -18.87 -5.76 -2.04
N THR A 134 -17.59 -5.64 -1.73
CA THR A 134 -16.50 -6.09 -2.61
C THR A 134 -16.09 -7.53 -2.26
N ASN A 135 -15.40 -8.19 -3.19
CA ASN A 135 -14.74 -9.48 -2.91
C ASN A 135 -13.26 -9.27 -2.57
N LEU A 136 -12.96 -8.19 -1.89
CA LEU A 136 -11.60 -7.78 -1.55
C LEU A 136 -11.50 -7.54 -0.04
N LYS A 137 -10.32 -7.77 0.51
CA LYS A 137 -10.00 -7.44 1.90
C LYS A 137 -8.61 -6.88 2.04
N ILE A 138 -8.44 -5.96 2.98
CA ILE A 138 -7.15 -5.45 3.38
C ILE A 138 -6.45 -6.45 4.29
N VAL A 139 -5.14 -6.54 4.16
CA VAL A 139 -4.25 -7.36 4.98
C VAL A 139 -3.16 -6.46 5.52
N ALA A 140 -3.34 -5.99 6.74
CA ALA A 140 -2.31 -5.27 7.46
C ALA A 140 -1.31 -6.30 8.04
N PRO A 141 -0.01 -6.18 7.75
CA PRO A 141 1.00 -7.02 8.37
C PRO A 141 1.08 -6.73 9.87
N TYR A 142 0.77 -7.72 10.67
CA TYR A 142 0.73 -7.53 12.12
C TYR A 142 0.88 -8.84 12.88
N ASN A 143 1.76 -8.83 13.87
CA ASN A 143 1.96 -9.94 14.79
C ASN A 143 1.69 -9.45 16.22
N GLU A 144 0.57 -9.88 16.78
CA GLU A 144 0.13 -9.46 18.12
C GLU A 144 1.15 -9.75 19.24
N LYS A 145 1.92 -10.84 19.09
CA LYS A 145 2.93 -11.25 20.08
C LYS A 145 4.22 -10.43 20.01
N ASN A 146 4.50 -9.88 18.84
CA ASN A 146 5.69 -9.07 18.59
C ASN A 146 5.36 -8.02 17.52
N PRO A 147 4.64 -6.97 17.87
CA PRO A 147 4.21 -5.95 16.91
C PRO A 147 5.42 -5.13 16.41
N ILE A 148 5.64 -5.15 15.11
CA ILE A 148 6.69 -4.39 14.45
C ILE A 148 6.01 -3.41 13.48
N PRO A 149 6.30 -2.10 13.58
CA PRO A 149 5.73 -1.11 12.66
C PRO A 149 6.38 -1.18 11.29
N SER A 150 5.61 -0.89 10.24
CA SER A 150 6.14 -0.85 8.87
C SER A 150 6.79 0.48 8.51
N CYS A 151 6.40 1.57 9.16
CA CYS A 151 6.89 2.91 8.86
C CYS A 151 7.12 3.72 10.12
N ARG A 152 8.07 4.66 10.04
CA ARG A 152 8.34 5.70 11.02
C ARG A 152 8.23 7.09 10.42
N ASN A 153 8.00 8.08 11.27
CA ASN A 153 8.09 9.46 10.82
C ASN A 153 9.52 9.80 10.34
N ALA A 154 9.63 10.53 9.23
CA ALA A 154 10.92 10.82 8.57
C ALA A 154 11.55 12.14 9.06
N ASP A 155 11.42 12.47 10.35
CA ASP A 155 11.88 13.71 10.97
C ASP A 155 13.32 13.65 11.51
N GLY A 156 14.09 12.65 11.11
CA GLY A 156 15.50 12.49 11.47
C GLY A 156 15.93 11.02 11.53
N PRO A 157 17.09 10.72 12.09
CA PRO A 157 17.50 9.34 12.36
C PRO A 157 16.51 8.65 13.30
N TYR A 158 16.36 7.33 13.15
CA TYR A 158 15.45 6.56 14.01
C TYR A 158 15.87 6.64 15.48
N HIS A 159 14.86 6.75 16.35
CA HIS A 159 15.00 6.69 17.80
C HIS A 159 13.71 6.13 18.44
N ASP A 160 13.82 5.55 19.63
CA ASP A 160 12.75 4.78 20.30
C ASP A 160 11.44 5.54 20.60
N LYS A 161 11.46 6.87 20.55
CA LYS A 161 10.27 7.71 20.80
C LYS A 161 9.68 8.30 19.52
N GLN A 162 10.20 7.93 18.38
CA GLN A 162 9.69 8.42 17.10
C GLN A 162 8.33 7.82 16.81
N PHE A 163 7.44 8.60 16.21
CA PHE A 163 6.14 8.11 15.80
C PHE A 163 6.30 7.00 14.75
N VAL A 164 5.66 5.88 15.01
CA VAL A 164 5.67 4.70 14.15
C VAL A 164 4.25 4.20 13.90
N LEU A 165 4.02 3.59 12.73
CA LEU A 165 2.72 3.08 12.33
C LEU A 165 2.87 1.98 11.25
N THR A 166 1.75 1.38 10.83
CA THR A 166 1.74 0.43 9.72
C THR A 166 0.94 1.01 8.55
N VAL A 167 1.66 1.43 7.51
CA VAL A 167 1.09 1.97 6.26
C VAL A 167 1.32 1.06 5.05
N ASP A 168 2.27 0.14 5.15
CA ASP A 168 2.57 -0.84 4.13
C ASP A 168 1.78 -2.11 4.35
N GLY A 169 1.19 -2.65 3.31
CA GLY A 169 0.37 -3.85 3.42
C GLY A 169 -0.17 -4.34 2.08
N PHE A 170 -1.28 -5.06 2.14
CA PHE A 170 -1.84 -5.73 0.96
C PHE A 170 -3.36 -5.59 0.89
N ILE A 171 -3.91 -5.70 -0.32
CA ILE A 171 -5.31 -6.03 -0.58
C ILE A 171 -5.33 -7.32 -1.38
N VAL A 172 -6.18 -8.24 -1.01
CA VAL A 172 -6.33 -9.52 -1.71
C VAL A 172 -7.79 -9.81 -2.05
N SER A 173 -8.03 -10.51 -3.16
CA SER A 173 -9.36 -11.00 -3.51
C SER A 173 -9.70 -12.29 -2.74
N ASP A 174 -10.99 -12.58 -2.59
CA ASP A 174 -11.50 -13.71 -1.79
C ASP A 174 -11.00 -15.09 -2.25
N ASN A 175 -10.61 -15.20 -3.52
CA ASN A 175 -9.99 -16.40 -4.07
C ASN A 175 -8.48 -16.52 -3.77
N VAL A 176 -7.94 -15.63 -2.92
CA VAL A 176 -6.58 -15.69 -2.40
C VAL A 176 -6.62 -15.93 -0.88
N THR A 177 -6.09 -17.05 -0.42
CA THR A 177 -5.95 -17.35 1.01
C THR A 177 -4.59 -16.92 1.52
N VAL A 178 -4.55 -15.90 2.36
CA VAL A 178 -3.34 -15.48 3.06
C VAL A 178 -3.03 -16.47 4.17
N THR A 179 -1.81 -16.99 4.19
CA THR A 179 -1.35 -17.96 5.19
C THR A 179 -0.44 -17.33 6.24
N ASN A 180 0.23 -16.25 5.91
CA ASN A 180 1.02 -15.44 6.85
C ASN A 180 1.20 -14.02 6.30
N SER A 181 1.27 -13.03 7.20
CA SER A 181 1.65 -11.65 6.85
C SER A 181 2.31 -11.01 8.07
N ASP A 182 3.48 -10.40 7.87
CA ASP A 182 4.24 -9.79 8.97
C ASP A 182 5.20 -8.72 8.43
N VAL A 183 5.87 -8.03 9.32
CA VAL A 183 6.89 -7.02 9.05
C VAL A 183 8.27 -7.59 9.36
N TYR A 184 9.23 -7.34 8.48
CA TYR A 184 10.63 -7.69 8.70
C TYR A 184 11.33 -6.56 9.46
N ASP A 185 11.66 -6.78 10.72
CA ASP A 185 12.32 -5.77 11.55
C ASP A 185 13.78 -5.56 11.11
N LEU A 186 14.01 -4.49 10.38
CA LEU A 186 15.34 -3.98 10.09
C LEU A 186 15.73 -2.79 10.95
N GLN A 187 14.91 -2.49 11.98
CA GLN A 187 15.14 -1.34 12.89
C GLN A 187 15.29 -0.02 12.13
N PHE A 188 14.59 0.09 10.99
CA PHE A 188 14.67 1.26 10.10
C PHE A 188 16.09 1.67 9.69
N LYS A 189 17.02 0.71 9.63
CA LYS A 189 18.44 0.98 9.41
C LYS A 189 18.75 1.60 8.04
N TYR A 190 17.94 1.28 7.03
CA TYR A 190 18.21 1.65 5.63
C TYR A 190 17.13 2.52 5.01
N SER A 191 15.99 2.65 5.68
CA SER A 191 14.80 3.35 5.19
C SER A 191 13.95 3.79 6.38
N ASP A 192 13.04 4.70 6.16
CA ASP A 192 11.93 5.02 7.06
C ASP A 192 10.80 3.98 7.00
N HIS A 193 10.94 2.96 6.15
CA HIS A 193 10.08 1.79 6.10
C HIS A 193 10.84 0.50 6.39
N ASN A 194 10.20 -0.41 7.10
CA ASN A 194 10.57 -1.81 7.24
C ASN A 194 9.89 -2.64 6.14
N PRO A 195 10.55 -3.66 5.54
CA PRO A 195 9.91 -4.52 4.55
C PRO A 195 8.73 -5.30 5.14
N VAL A 196 7.65 -5.37 4.40
CA VAL A 196 6.50 -6.22 4.71
C VAL A 196 6.44 -7.42 3.78
N TYR A 197 5.92 -8.54 4.27
CA TYR A 197 5.76 -9.73 3.45
C TYR A 197 4.44 -10.45 3.72
N MET A 198 4.03 -11.23 2.73
CA MET A 198 2.83 -12.06 2.80
C MET A 198 3.09 -13.39 2.10
N THR A 199 2.62 -14.48 2.68
CA THR A 199 2.52 -15.78 2.01
C THR A 199 1.07 -16.14 1.76
N PHE A 200 0.77 -16.73 0.62
CA PHE A 200 -0.59 -16.99 0.20
C PHE A 200 -0.74 -18.24 -0.66
N LYS A 201 -1.97 -18.68 -0.83
CA LYS A 201 -2.39 -19.73 -1.76
C LYS A 201 -3.50 -19.19 -2.65
N LEU A 202 -3.47 -19.59 -3.93
CA LEU A 202 -4.58 -19.34 -4.86
C LEU A 202 -5.59 -20.48 -4.71
N ASN A 203 -6.84 -20.13 -4.44
CA ASN A 203 -7.92 -21.09 -4.29
C ASN A 203 -8.39 -21.54 -5.69
N LYS A 204 -8.62 -22.84 -5.85
CA LYS A 204 -9.14 -23.41 -7.11
C LYS A 204 -10.64 -23.18 -7.26
#